data_a3143b74942d5d4baa05ec8f6f3cc7ad
#
_entry.id   a3143b74942d5d4baa05ec8f6f3cc7ad
#
_cell.length_a   1.000
_cell.length_b   1.000
_cell.length_c   1.000
_cell.angle_alpha   90.00
_cell.angle_beta   90.00
_cell.angle_gamma   90.00
#
_symmetry.space_group_name_H-M   'P 1'
#
loop_
_entity.id
_entity.type
_entity.pdbx_description
1 polymer ?
#
loop_
_entity_poly.entity_id
_entity_poly.type
_entity_poly.pdbx_seq_one_letter_code
_entity_poly.pdbx_strand_id
1 'polypeptide(L)'
;MKKQSVAFALCASLVCSPVYAKTFVGVLWPMFGPAAAPGLVELVAELKMMPDVEVRTYLHQSWPYLVQDIDHQTPGTRTVVVGYSLGANSSVFVANKAKYVDLIVALQPSMFSWNPSVTGNVGRMIEIYNPNRWMTFGGMGSNKLVGPNIEYIANNDSHPGAQFNPIFRNLVKTEVAKLSTEDEPP
;
A
#
# COMPACT_ATOMS: atom_id res chain seq x y z
N MET A 1 -36.64 -60.15 24.32
CA MET A 1 -36.29 -59.44 23.09
C MET A 1 -35.77 -58.04 23.48
N LYS A 2 -34.46 -57.81 23.45
CA LYS A 2 -33.84 -56.48 23.75
C LYS A 2 -33.71 -55.68 22.46
N LYS A 3 -34.36 -54.54 22.37
CA LYS A 3 -34.21 -53.59 21.26
C LYS A 3 -32.89 -52.81 21.45
N GLN A 4 -31.95 -53.00 20.58
CA GLN A 4 -30.73 -52.16 20.47
C GLN A 4 -31.08 -50.90 19.66
N SER A 5 -30.98 -49.75 20.28
CA SER A 5 -31.10 -48.46 19.60
C SER A 5 -29.68 -48.09 19.09
N VAL A 6 -29.53 -48.01 17.79
CA VAL A 6 -28.29 -47.51 17.13
C VAL A 6 -28.42 -46.02 17.01
N ALA A 7 -27.63 -45.26 17.78
CA ALA A 7 -27.51 -43.83 17.65
C ALA A 7 -26.52 -43.51 16.50
N PHE A 8 -27.03 -42.91 15.43
CA PHE A 8 -26.21 -42.31 14.36
C PHE A 8 -25.71 -40.97 14.82
N ALA A 9 -24.41 -40.89 15.12
CA ALA A 9 -23.72 -39.62 15.34
C ALA A 9 -23.43 -38.96 13.99
N LEU A 10 -24.14 -37.89 13.66
CA LEU A 10 -23.88 -37.05 12.51
C LEU A 10 -22.67 -36.16 12.82
N CYS A 11 -21.47 -36.52 12.38
CA CYS A 11 -20.32 -35.63 12.40
C CYS A 11 -20.53 -34.58 11.29
N ALA A 12 -20.99 -33.39 11.67
CA ALA A 12 -20.95 -32.23 10.82
C ALA A 12 -19.48 -31.79 10.70
N SER A 13 -18.80 -32.18 9.64
CA SER A 13 -17.52 -31.62 9.26
C SER A 13 -17.75 -30.14 8.88
N LEU A 14 -17.39 -29.24 9.80
CA LEU A 14 -17.22 -27.82 9.49
C LEU A 14 -16.12 -27.72 8.43
N VAL A 15 -16.53 -27.57 7.18
CA VAL A 15 -15.63 -27.16 6.11
C VAL A 15 -15.27 -25.70 6.41
N CYS A 16 -14.16 -25.50 7.13
CA CYS A 16 -13.56 -24.20 7.28
C CYS A 16 -13.06 -23.79 5.90
N SER A 17 -13.84 -23.01 5.15
CA SER A 17 -13.37 -22.39 3.92
C SER A 17 -12.17 -21.52 4.30
N PRO A 18 -11.02 -21.63 3.62
CA PRO A 18 -9.91 -20.73 3.86
C PRO A 18 -10.42 -19.29 3.64
N VAL A 19 -10.37 -18.48 4.68
CA VAL A 19 -10.60 -17.05 4.57
C VAL A 19 -9.38 -16.51 3.83
N TYR A 20 -9.51 -16.28 2.53
CA TYR A 20 -8.46 -15.61 1.77
C TYR A 20 -8.26 -14.23 2.38
N ALA A 21 -7.02 -13.95 2.77
CA ALA A 21 -6.65 -12.66 3.32
C ALA A 21 -6.87 -11.58 2.25
N LYS A 22 -7.87 -10.73 2.46
CA LYS A 22 -8.13 -9.59 1.59
C LYS A 22 -7.02 -8.57 1.74
N THR A 23 -6.54 -8.01 0.64
CA THR A 23 -5.57 -6.91 0.65
C THR A 23 -6.28 -5.60 0.31
N PHE A 24 -6.21 -4.63 1.21
CA PHE A 24 -6.65 -3.26 0.98
C PHE A 24 -5.47 -2.40 0.52
N VAL A 25 -5.62 -1.72 -0.63
CA VAL A 25 -4.61 -0.84 -1.19
C VAL A 25 -5.15 0.59 -1.23
N GLY A 26 -4.58 1.48 -0.43
CA GLY A 26 -4.84 2.92 -0.46
C GLY A 26 -3.83 3.65 -1.34
N VAL A 27 -4.29 4.35 -2.39
CA VAL A 27 -3.41 5.10 -3.29
C VAL A 27 -3.57 6.60 -3.08
N LEU A 28 -2.46 7.28 -2.76
CA LEU A 28 -2.40 8.73 -2.53
C LEU A 28 -1.85 9.44 -3.77
N TRP A 29 -2.71 10.26 -4.39
CA TRP A 29 -2.39 11.03 -5.59
C TRP A 29 -1.42 12.20 -5.31
N PRO A 30 -0.65 12.63 -6.33
CA PRO A 30 0.12 13.87 -6.26
C PRO A 30 -0.78 15.13 -6.21
N MET A 31 -0.17 16.31 -6.26
CA MET A 31 -0.84 17.62 -6.09
C MET A 31 -2.08 17.81 -6.98
N PHE A 32 -2.00 17.44 -8.23
CA PHE A 32 -3.10 17.65 -9.20
C PHE A 32 -3.94 16.38 -9.43
N GLY A 33 -3.86 15.42 -8.49
CA GLY A 33 -4.64 14.19 -8.56
C GLY A 33 -4.28 13.30 -9.74
N PRO A 34 -5.27 12.49 -10.24
CA PRO A 34 -5.04 11.53 -11.33
C PRO A 34 -4.56 12.18 -12.63
N ALA A 35 -4.98 13.42 -12.92
CA ALA A 35 -4.59 14.12 -14.14
C ALA A 35 -3.07 14.32 -14.27
N ALA A 36 -2.36 14.45 -13.14
CA ALA A 36 -0.91 14.59 -13.11
C ALA A 36 -0.17 13.25 -13.01
N ALA A 37 -0.88 12.14 -12.94
CA ALA A 37 -0.29 10.83 -12.69
C ALA A 37 -0.90 9.71 -13.54
N PRO A 38 -0.86 9.80 -14.89
CA PRO A 38 -1.46 8.78 -15.76
C PRO A 38 -0.85 7.38 -15.55
N GLY A 39 0.46 7.26 -15.29
CA GLY A 39 1.09 5.97 -15.00
C GLY A 39 0.60 5.35 -13.70
N LEU A 40 0.26 6.18 -12.68
CA LEU A 40 -0.35 5.68 -11.45
C LEU A 40 -1.82 5.30 -11.68
N VAL A 41 -2.54 5.99 -12.59
CA VAL A 41 -3.91 5.60 -13.01
C VAL A 41 -3.91 4.20 -13.62
N GLU A 42 -2.95 3.90 -14.50
CA GLU A 42 -2.78 2.57 -15.07
C GLU A 42 -2.48 1.52 -14.00
N LEU A 43 -1.56 1.82 -13.06
CA LEU A 43 -1.27 0.91 -11.95
C LEU A 43 -2.52 0.63 -11.09
N VAL A 44 -3.32 1.65 -10.79
CA VAL A 44 -4.60 1.48 -10.06
C VAL A 44 -5.55 0.56 -10.82
N ALA A 45 -5.63 0.70 -12.15
CA ALA A 45 -6.47 -0.18 -12.97
C ALA A 45 -5.96 -1.64 -12.91
N GLU A 46 -4.65 -1.86 -13.01
CA GLU A 46 -4.04 -3.19 -12.89
C GLU A 46 -4.29 -3.82 -11.51
N LEU A 47 -4.11 -3.06 -10.43
CA LEU A 47 -4.34 -3.55 -9.07
C LEU A 47 -5.81 -3.93 -8.83
N LYS A 48 -6.77 -3.18 -9.39
CA LYS A 48 -8.20 -3.50 -9.31
C LYS A 48 -8.59 -4.80 -10.03
N MET A 49 -7.76 -5.29 -10.94
CA MET A 49 -7.98 -6.57 -11.63
C MET A 49 -7.38 -7.76 -10.87
N MET A 50 -6.62 -7.52 -9.79
CA MET A 50 -6.05 -8.60 -8.99
C MET A 50 -7.13 -9.21 -8.09
N PRO A 51 -7.14 -10.54 -7.93
CA PRO A 51 -8.07 -11.21 -7.03
C PRO A 51 -7.81 -10.80 -5.58
N ASP A 52 -8.88 -10.71 -4.79
CA ASP A 52 -8.86 -10.40 -3.35
C ASP A 52 -8.18 -9.07 -2.98
N VAL A 53 -8.06 -8.15 -3.94
CA VAL A 53 -7.50 -6.80 -3.76
C VAL A 53 -8.59 -5.75 -3.87
N GLU A 54 -8.77 -4.97 -2.80
CA GLU A 54 -9.62 -3.78 -2.80
C GLU A 54 -8.76 -2.53 -2.94
N VAL A 55 -9.00 -1.70 -3.96
CA VAL A 55 -8.23 -0.48 -4.21
C VAL A 55 -9.10 0.76 -4.05
N ARG A 56 -8.70 1.65 -3.17
CA ARG A 56 -9.28 3.00 -3.02
C ARG A 56 -8.23 4.08 -3.28
N THR A 57 -8.68 5.21 -3.79
CA THR A 57 -7.78 6.31 -4.16
C THR A 57 -8.16 7.60 -3.44
N TYR A 58 -7.16 8.38 -3.01
CA TYR A 58 -7.32 9.57 -2.20
C TYR A 58 -6.44 10.70 -2.75
N LEU A 59 -6.88 11.92 -2.67
CA LEU A 59 -6.00 13.07 -2.86
C LEU A 59 -4.98 13.11 -1.70
N HIS A 60 -3.78 13.67 -1.92
CA HIS A 60 -2.74 13.69 -0.89
C HIS A 60 -3.22 14.34 0.42
N GLN A 61 -4.05 15.39 0.38
CA GLN A 61 -4.62 16.03 1.57
C GLN A 61 -5.72 15.19 2.24
N SER A 62 -6.27 14.19 1.56
CA SER A 62 -7.32 13.31 2.07
C SER A 62 -6.77 12.09 2.85
N TRP A 63 -5.49 12.09 3.19
CA TRP A 63 -4.86 11.03 3.98
C TRP A 63 -5.59 10.68 5.29
N PRO A 64 -6.29 11.61 6.00
CA PRO A 64 -7.03 11.25 7.21
C PRO A 64 -8.18 10.26 6.94
N TYR A 65 -8.82 10.34 5.76
CA TYR A 65 -9.85 9.36 5.36
C TYR A 65 -9.23 7.99 5.05
N LEU A 66 -8.03 7.97 4.45
CA LEU A 66 -7.31 6.71 4.25
C LEU A 66 -6.97 6.05 5.59
N VAL A 67 -6.55 6.82 6.61
CA VAL A 67 -6.32 6.29 7.96
C VAL A 67 -7.61 5.68 8.52
N GLN A 68 -8.75 6.36 8.40
CA GLN A 68 -10.03 5.83 8.84
C GLN A 68 -10.38 4.53 8.12
N ASP A 69 -10.22 4.48 6.81
CA ASP A 69 -10.50 3.27 6.03
C ASP A 69 -9.58 2.10 6.41
N ILE A 70 -8.29 2.34 6.67
CA ILE A 70 -7.36 1.33 7.18
C ILE A 70 -7.81 0.82 8.55
N ASP A 71 -8.12 1.73 9.46
CA ASP A 71 -8.47 1.38 10.84
C ASP A 71 -9.82 0.64 10.97
N HIS A 72 -10.66 0.71 9.94
CA HIS A 72 -11.95 0.01 9.84
C HIS A 72 -11.88 -1.29 9.01
N GLN A 73 -10.71 -1.69 8.51
CA GLN A 73 -10.58 -2.98 7.84
C GLN A 73 -10.90 -4.14 8.80
N THR A 74 -11.42 -5.22 8.23
CA THR A 74 -11.65 -6.44 9.01
C THR A 74 -10.34 -7.03 9.50
N PRO A 75 -10.30 -7.65 10.70
CA PRO A 75 -9.10 -8.36 11.16
C PRO A 75 -8.61 -9.36 10.10
N GLY A 76 -7.29 -9.42 9.91
CA GLY A 76 -6.67 -10.27 8.88
C GLY A 76 -6.53 -9.61 7.51
N THR A 77 -7.16 -8.43 7.26
CA THR A 77 -6.93 -7.67 6.03
C THR A 77 -5.51 -7.09 6.02
N ARG A 78 -4.74 -7.38 4.99
CA ARG A 78 -3.43 -6.74 4.75
C ARG A 78 -3.64 -5.33 4.20
N THR A 79 -2.79 -4.41 4.60
CA THR A 79 -2.92 -2.99 4.24
C THR A 79 -1.68 -2.48 3.53
N VAL A 80 -1.88 -1.94 2.33
CA VAL A 80 -0.81 -1.36 1.50
C VAL A 80 -1.15 0.10 1.19
N VAL A 81 -0.17 0.97 1.31
CA VAL A 81 -0.28 2.38 0.91
C VAL A 81 0.71 2.68 -0.20
N VAL A 82 0.23 3.21 -1.31
CA VAL A 82 1.06 3.65 -2.43
C VAL A 82 0.91 5.16 -2.57
N GLY A 83 2.04 5.88 -2.51
CA GLY A 83 2.04 7.34 -2.64
C GLY A 83 3.01 7.83 -3.69
N TYR A 84 2.62 8.84 -4.46
CA TYR A 84 3.49 9.51 -5.43
C TYR A 84 3.59 11.01 -5.15
N SER A 85 4.80 11.55 -5.18
CA SER A 85 5.06 12.99 -4.98
C SER A 85 4.50 13.47 -3.63
N LEU A 86 3.59 14.44 -3.57
CA LEU A 86 2.91 14.84 -2.34
C LEU A 86 2.12 13.70 -1.70
N GLY A 87 1.62 12.74 -2.48
CA GLY A 87 1.02 11.53 -1.95
C GLY A 87 2.02 10.65 -1.19
N ALA A 88 3.28 10.61 -1.65
CA ALA A 88 4.35 9.92 -0.94
C ALA A 88 4.70 10.62 0.40
N ASN A 89 4.69 11.96 0.45
CA ASN A 89 4.83 12.68 1.72
C ASN A 89 3.66 12.38 2.67
N SER A 90 2.44 12.34 2.12
CA SER A 90 1.23 12.08 2.92
C SER A 90 1.18 10.65 3.45
N SER A 91 1.84 9.69 2.81
CA SER A 91 1.95 8.32 3.32
C SER A 91 2.68 8.24 4.66
N VAL A 92 3.58 9.20 4.96
CA VAL A 92 4.23 9.30 6.28
C VAL A 92 3.23 9.66 7.36
N PHE A 93 2.26 10.54 7.07
CA PHE A 93 1.19 10.84 8.04
C PHE A 93 0.30 9.62 8.27
N VAL A 94 0.00 8.84 7.21
CA VAL A 94 -0.72 7.57 7.35
C VAL A 94 0.07 6.61 8.23
N ALA A 95 1.37 6.42 7.96
CA ALA A 95 2.27 5.60 8.77
C ALA A 95 2.22 5.94 10.27
N ASN A 96 2.18 7.25 10.58
CA ASN A 96 2.26 7.73 11.95
C ASN A 96 0.89 7.80 12.67
N LYS A 97 -0.22 7.60 11.96
CA LYS A 97 -1.58 7.79 12.50
C LYS A 97 -2.46 6.55 12.43
N ALA A 98 -2.28 5.69 11.42
CA ALA A 98 -3.01 4.43 11.34
C ALA A 98 -2.61 3.46 12.45
N LYS A 99 -3.50 2.54 12.83
CA LYS A 99 -3.18 1.49 13.80
C LYS A 99 -2.01 0.63 13.34
N TYR A 100 -2.01 0.25 12.08
CA TYR A 100 -0.94 -0.50 11.45
C TYR A 100 -1.06 -0.45 9.92
N VAL A 101 0.07 -0.46 9.21
CA VAL A 101 0.16 -0.60 7.75
C VAL A 101 1.21 -1.66 7.44
N ASP A 102 0.87 -2.70 6.68
CA ASP A 102 1.82 -3.77 6.35
C ASP A 102 2.94 -3.26 5.44
N LEU A 103 2.58 -2.48 4.41
CA LEU A 103 3.55 -1.97 3.45
C LEU A 103 3.21 -0.54 2.99
N ILE A 104 4.21 0.31 2.92
CA ILE A 104 4.14 1.59 2.21
C ILE A 104 5.15 1.60 1.06
N VAL A 105 4.69 1.97 -0.15
CA VAL A 105 5.56 2.26 -1.29
C VAL A 105 5.45 3.74 -1.63
N ALA A 106 6.51 4.49 -1.36
CA ALA A 106 6.61 5.93 -1.58
C ALA A 106 7.45 6.22 -2.82
N LEU A 107 6.82 6.74 -3.88
CA LEU A 107 7.50 7.10 -5.12
C LEU A 107 7.83 8.58 -5.12
N GLN A 108 9.13 8.90 -5.15
CA GLN A 108 9.69 10.25 -5.26
C GLN A 108 8.95 11.30 -4.41
N PRO A 109 9.05 11.23 -3.07
CA PRO A 109 8.45 12.23 -2.18
C PRO A 109 8.82 13.65 -2.59
N SER A 110 7.86 14.56 -2.61
CA SER A 110 8.08 15.94 -3.02
C SER A 110 8.94 16.71 -2.02
N MET A 111 9.88 17.52 -2.52
CA MET A 111 10.66 18.42 -1.66
C MET A 111 9.89 19.64 -1.14
N PHE A 112 8.70 19.91 -1.70
CA PHE A 112 7.87 21.05 -1.29
C PHE A 112 7.04 20.77 -0.03
N SER A 113 7.12 19.59 0.51
CA SER A 113 6.39 19.24 1.73
C SER A 113 7.37 18.96 2.87
N TRP A 114 6.99 19.43 4.05
CA TRP A 114 7.68 19.01 5.27
C TRP A 114 7.41 17.51 5.49
N ASN A 115 8.48 16.74 5.62
CA ASN A 115 8.39 15.32 5.92
C ASN A 115 8.63 15.10 7.41
N PRO A 116 7.61 14.76 8.18
CA PRO A 116 7.84 14.20 9.51
C PRO A 116 8.58 12.88 9.35
N SER A 117 9.37 12.52 10.36
CA SER A 117 9.96 11.17 10.39
C SER A 117 8.87 10.11 10.52
N VAL A 118 9.07 8.97 9.89
CA VAL A 118 8.26 7.77 10.14
C VAL A 118 8.60 7.27 11.54
N THR A 119 7.62 7.21 12.44
CA THR A 119 7.84 6.91 13.88
C THR A 119 7.32 5.56 14.32
N GLY A 120 6.57 4.86 13.47
CA GLY A 120 6.07 3.55 13.85
C GLY A 120 4.84 3.10 13.05
N ASN A 121 4.25 2.00 13.49
CA ASN A 121 3.02 1.42 12.96
C ASN A 121 3.08 0.98 11.48
N VAL A 122 4.27 0.71 10.96
CA VAL A 122 4.51 0.22 9.60
C VAL A 122 5.41 -1.01 9.65
N GLY A 123 4.98 -2.10 9.03
CA GLY A 123 5.77 -3.32 8.90
C GLY A 123 7.00 -3.09 8.01
N ARG A 124 6.79 -2.52 6.82
CA ARG A 124 7.85 -2.21 5.86
C ARG A 124 7.51 -0.95 5.06
N MET A 125 8.52 -0.13 4.79
CA MET A 125 8.40 1.01 3.89
C MET A 125 9.48 0.94 2.81
N ILE A 126 9.08 1.15 1.55
CA ILE A 126 9.99 1.22 0.41
C ILE A 126 9.89 2.62 -0.18
N GLU A 127 11.00 3.32 -0.23
CA GLU A 127 11.09 4.61 -0.90
C GLU A 127 11.87 4.46 -2.20
N ILE A 128 11.23 4.82 -3.32
CA ILE A 128 11.89 4.95 -4.61
C ILE A 128 12.16 6.43 -4.82
N TYR A 129 13.44 6.83 -4.81
CA TYR A 129 13.86 8.22 -4.86
C TYR A 129 14.83 8.50 -6.01
N ASN A 130 14.87 9.75 -6.49
CA ASN A 130 15.90 10.19 -7.43
C ASN A 130 17.08 10.80 -6.66
N PRO A 131 18.29 10.23 -6.75
CA PRO A 131 19.47 10.79 -6.08
C PRO A 131 19.94 12.12 -6.71
N ASN A 132 19.58 12.37 -7.98
CA ASN A 132 19.95 13.57 -8.71
C ASN A 132 18.92 14.66 -8.52
N ARG A 133 18.97 15.39 -7.41
CA ARG A 133 18.02 16.44 -7.03
C ARG A 133 17.82 17.54 -8.08
N TRP A 134 18.78 17.72 -9.00
CA TRP A 134 18.77 18.78 -10.01
C TRP A 134 18.10 18.39 -11.33
N MET A 135 17.90 17.09 -11.60
CA MET A 135 17.31 16.61 -12.85
C MET A 135 15.79 16.47 -12.84
N THR A 136 15.16 16.77 -11.73
CA THR A 136 13.72 16.73 -11.62
C THR A 136 13.13 18.08 -11.97
N PHE A 137 12.10 18.08 -12.79
CA PHE A 137 11.37 19.21 -13.36
C PHE A 137 11.40 20.46 -12.48
N GLY A 138 12.17 21.51 -12.91
CA GLY A 138 12.23 22.78 -12.19
C GLY A 138 12.88 22.75 -10.81
N GLY A 139 13.79 21.80 -10.51
CA GLY A 139 14.42 21.68 -9.20
C GLY A 139 13.57 20.96 -8.14
N MET A 140 12.49 20.29 -8.57
CA MET A 140 11.70 19.41 -7.71
C MET A 140 12.46 18.08 -7.50
N GLY A 141 13.45 18.10 -6.63
CA GLY A 141 14.13 16.89 -6.16
C GLY A 141 13.22 16.04 -5.30
N SER A 142 13.54 14.77 -5.21
CA SER A 142 12.93 13.88 -4.25
C SER A 142 13.52 14.16 -2.87
N ASN A 143 12.68 14.40 -1.87
CA ASN A 143 13.10 14.32 -0.48
C ASN A 143 13.35 12.86 -0.13
N LYS A 144 14.31 12.63 0.77
CA LYS A 144 14.52 11.33 1.37
C LYS A 144 13.75 11.26 2.69
N LEU A 145 12.84 10.30 2.79
CA LEU A 145 12.10 10.05 4.02
C LEU A 145 13.06 9.53 5.12
N VAL A 146 12.72 9.74 6.36
CA VAL A 146 13.55 9.34 7.51
C VAL A 146 12.70 8.49 8.45
N GLY A 147 13.24 7.37 8.90
CA GLY A 147 12.57 6.49 9.87
C GLY A 147 13.18 5.10 9.92
N PRO A 148 12.72 4.27 10.86
CA PRO A 148 13.10 2.86 10.90
C PRO A 148 12.45 2.09 9.74
N ASN A 149 13.06 0.96 9.37
CA ASN A 149 12.51 -0.01 8.41
C ASN A 149 12.22 0.57 7.01
N ILE A 150 12.94 1.62 6.57
CA ILE A 150 12.82 2.17 5.23
C ILE A 150 13.88 1.56 4.33
N GLU A 151 13.44 0.87 3.29
CA GLU A 151 14.27 0.41 2.18
C GLU A 151 14.32 1.51 1.11
N TYR A 152 15.52 1.84 0.63
CA TYR A 152 15.72 2.91 -0.34
C TYR A 152 16.15 2.34 -1.67
N ILE A 153 15.37 2.61 -2.72
CA ILE A 153 15.68 2.23 -4.10
C ILE A 153 15.96 3.49 -4.90
N ALA A 154 17.20 3.61 -5.40
CA ALA A 154 17.57 4.71 -6.26
C ALA A 154 16.97 4.53 -7.66
N ASN A 155 16.42 5.60 -8.21
CA ASN A 155 15.83 5.66 -9.54
C ASN A 155 16.24 6.98 -10.21
N ASN A 156 16.77 6.92 -11.43
CA ASN A 156 17.24 8.09 -12.16
C ASN A 156 16.16 8.73 -13.06
N ASP A 157 14.92 8.27 -12.99
CA ASP A 157 13.84 8.84 -13.79
C ASP A 157 13.52 10.27 -13.35
N SER A 158 13.12 11.08 -14.30
CA SER A 158 12.54 12.38 -14.00
C SER A 158 11.29 12.22 -13.12
N HIS A 159 10.94 13.25 -12.34
CA HIS A 159 9.76 13.18 -11.48
C HIS A 159 8.49 12.78 -12.26
N PRO A 160 8.15 13.35 -13.42
CA PRO A 160 7.00 12.90 -14.20
C PRO A 160 7.17 11.49 -14.79
N GLY A 161 8.40 11.07 -15.10
CA GLY A 161 8.69 9.76 -15.70
C GLY A 161 8.63 8.60 -14.70
N ALA A 162 8.90 8.87 -13.43
CA ALA A 162 9.02 7.83 -12.40
C ALA A 162 7.77 6.94 -12.27
N GLN A 163 6.58 7.51 -12.46
CA GLN A 163 5.32 6.78 -12.39
C GLN A 163 5.14 5.71 -13.48
N PHE A 164 5.88 5.83 -14.59
CA PHE A 164 5.87 4.85 -15.69
C PHE A 164 6.96 3.79 -15.53
N ASN A 165 7.85 3.94 -14.54
CA ASN A 165 8.96 3.02 -14.36
C ASN A 165 8.47 1.61 -14.06
N PRO A 166 8.87 0.60 -14.87
CA PRO A 166 8.45 -0.77 -14.68
C PRO A 166 8.94 -1.36 -13.35
N ILE A 167 10.07 -0.89 -12.80
CA ILE A 167 10.57 -1.34 -11.49
C ILE A 167 9.56 -0.98 -10.42
N PHE A 168 9.09 0.28 -10.38
CA PHE A 168 8.06 0.71 -9.44
C PHE A 168 6.76 -0.08 -9.60
N ARG A 169 6.23 -0.15 -10.84
CA ARG A 169 4.95 -0.82 -11.10
C ARG A 169 5.00 -2.30 -10.76
N ASN A 170 6.06 -3.00 -11.16
CA ASN A 170 6.23 -4.42 -10.88
C ASN A 170 6.45 -4.68 -9.38
N LEU A 171 7.22 -3.82 -8.70
CA LEU A 171 7.40 -3.90 -7.26
C LEU A 171 6.06 -3.85 -6.53
N VAL A 172 5.24 -2.82 -6.80
CA VAL A 172 3.93 -2.68 -6.15
C VAL A 172 3.05 -3.91 -6.41
N LYS A 173 2.93 -4.36 -7.66
CA LYS A 173 2.12 -5.53 -8.00
C LYS A 173 2.62 -6.81 -7.32
N THR A 174 3.93 -7.03 -7.31
CA THR A 174 4.54 -8.21 -6.69
C THR A 174 4.31 -8.23 -5.18
N GLU A 175 4.52 -7.10 -4.51
CA GLU A 175 4.33 -7.02 -3.06
C GLU A 175 2.84 -7.15 -2.68
N VAL A 176 1.93 -6.56 -3.45
CA VAL A 176 0.48 -6.72 -3.24
C VAL A 176 0.07 -8.18 -3.44
N ALA A 177 0.54 -8.84 -4.52
CA ALA A 177 0.24 -10.25 -4.78
C ALA A 177 0.76 -11.15 -3.64
N LYS A 178 1.97 -10.88 -3.15
CA LYS A 178 2.57 -11.62 -2.04
C LYS A 178 1.71 -11.50 -0.78
N LEU A 179 1.34 -10.29 -0.38
CA LEU A 179 0.51 -10.04 0.80
C LEU A 179 -0.90 -10.65 0.68
N SER A 180 -1.44 -10.74 -0.55
CA SER A 180 -2.75 -11.36 -0.81
C SER A 180 -2.73 -12.89 -0.69
N THR A 181 -1.54 -13.53 -0.70
CA THR A 181 -1.38 -14.98 -0.61
C THR A 181 -0.78 -15.45 0.71
N GLU A 182 -0.29 -14.54 1.55
CA GLU A 182 0.23 -14.88 2.89
C GLU A 182 -0.92 -15.15 3.85
N ASP A 183 -0.97 -16.38 4.40
CA ASP A 183 -1.85 -16.74 5.50
C ASP A 183 -1.48 -15.90 6.72
N GLU A 184 -2.48 -15.36 7.42
CA GLU A 184 -2.49 -14.52 8.63
C GLU A 184 -1.20 -13.74 9.00
N PRO A 185 -1.35 -12.46 9.43
CA PRO A 185 -0.23 -11.71 10.00
C PRO A 185 0.30 -12.38 11.26
N PRO A 186 1.62 -12.32 11.49
CA PRO A 186 2.23 -12.83 12.71
C PRO A 186 1.74 -12.14 13.99
#